data_c6c1da1d500972271194679c3c0cb085
#
_entry.id   c6c1da1d500972271194679c3c0cb085
#
_cell.length_a   1.000
_cell.length_b   1.000
_cell.length_c   1.000
_cell.angle_alpha   90.00
_cell.angle_beta   90.00
_cell.angle_gamma   90.00
#
_symmetry.space_group_name_H-M   'P 1'
#
loop_
_entity.id
_entity.type
_entity.pdbx_description
1 polymer ?
#
loop_
_entity_poly.entity_id
_entity_poly.type
_entity_poly.pdbx_seq_one_letter_code
_entity_poly.pdbx_strand_id
1 'polypeptide(L)'
;ILSQRGLGKIRDTIDLIAEHQPQVAAQIDIHDMARFKRDPRIQHLLREALAVGCFYVESPAMRMLMRKLRVDNYLGLVAASSVIRPGVSRSGMMRAYIERHRHPERRDDAHPVLLELMPETYGVMVYQEDVIKVAHHFAGLDLGEADVLRRGMSGKFRSREEFAKARNAFHQKAIERGRDPVLVEEVWRQVESCAGYAFAKGHSASYAVESYQSLFLKVHFPLEYMCACINNFGGFYRTEFYVHEARMLGARIEAPCVNTVGVLAVADPTSQTLTLG
;
A
#
# COMPACT_ATOMS: atom_id res chain seq x y z
N ILE A 1 7.26 -10.93 -7.19
CA ILE A 1 7.99 -9.93 -7.99
C ILE A 1 6.97 -9.12 -8.82
N LEU A 2 5.99 -8.56 -8.12
CA LEU A 2 4.93 -7.77 -8.77
C LEU A 2 5.38 -6.32 -9.08
N SER A 3 6.57 -5.93 -8.60
CA SER A 3 7.08 -4.56 -8.70
C SER A 3 8.01 -4.30 -9.87
N GLN A 4 8.39 -5.30 -10.65
CA GLN A 4 9.37 -5.16 -11.74
C GLN A 4 9.01 -4.04 -12.72
N ARG A 5 7.72 -3.94 -13.07
CA ARG A 5 7.25 -2.91 -13.99
C ARG A 5 7.15 -1.54 -13.34
N GLY A 6 6.92 -1.46 -12.01
CA GLY A 6 6.92 -0.20 -11.27
C GLY A 6 8.25 0.51 -11.34
N LEU A 7 9.34 -0.20 -11.03
CA LEU A 7 10.71 0.34 -11.13
C LEU A 7 11.09 0.68 -12.57
N GLY A 8 10.66 -0.14 -13.55
CA GLY A 8 10.86 0.16 -14.96
C GLY A 8 10.20 1.47 -15.36
N LYS A 9 8.96 1.69 -14.97
CA LYS A 9 8.23 2.95 -15.25
C LYS A 9 8.97 4.16 -14.66
N ILE A 10 9.44 4.07 -13.42
CA ILE A 10 10.18 5.16 -12.77
C ILE A 10 11.47 5.48 -13.53
N ARG A 11 12.27 4.46 -13.84
CA ARG A 11 13.53 4.62 -14.57
C ARG A 11 13.29 5.21 -15.95
N ASP A 12 12.42 4.57 -16.74
CA ASP A 12 12.16 4.98 -18.11
C ASP A 12 11.55 6.39 -18.19
N THR A 13 10.78 6.81 -17.17
CA THR A 13 10.31 8.21 -17.07
C THR A 13 11.47 9.17 -16.89
N ILE A 14 12.41 8.86 -16.00
CA ILE A 14 13.59 9.71 -15.75
C ILE A 14 14.46 9.78 -17.02
N ASP A 15 14.62 8.65 -17.71
CA ASP A 15 15.37 8.59 -18.98
C ASP A 15 14.72 9.46 -20.06
N LEU A 16 13.38 9.41 -20.21
CA LEU A 16 12.63 10.29 -21.12
C LEU A 16 12.76 11.78 -20.77
N ILE A 17 12.72 12.10 -19.46
CA ILE A 17 12.94 13.51 -19.02
C ILE A 17 14.37 13.93 -19.36
N ALA A 18 15.35 13.05 -19.16
CA ALA A 18 16.76 13.35 -19.47
C ALA A 18 16.99 13.56 -20.96
N GLU A 19 16.30 12.83 -21.82
CA GLU A 19 16.38 12.98 -23.27
C GLU A 19 15.89 14.36 -23.74
N HIS A 20 14.78 14.82 -23.20
CA HIS A 20 14.14 16.06 -23.65
C HIS A 20 14.50 17.30 -22.81
N GLN A 21 14.78 17.10 -21.52
CA GLN A 21 15.03 18.16 -20.55
C GLN A 21 16.18 17.78 -19.59
N PRO A 22 17.42 17.62 -20.09
CA PRO A 22 18.54 17.09 -19.28
C PRO A 22 18.84 17.95 -18.04
N GLN A 23 18.66 19.26 -18.10
CA GLN A 23 18.86 20.14 -16.94
C GLN A 23 17.83 19.93 -15.85
N VAL A 24 16.58 19.58 -16.22
CA VAL A 24 15.50 19.25 -15.27
C VAL A 24 15.75 17.88 -14.66
N ALA A 25 16.11 16.90 -15.50
CA ALA A 25 16.43 15.55 -15.03
C ALA A 25 17.56 15.55 -13.98
N ALA A 26 18.60 16.36 -14.19
CA ALA A 26 19.71 16.51 -13.25
C ALA A 26 19.31 17.05 -11.86
N GLN A 27 18.15 17.69 -11.75
CA GLN A 27 17.61 18.23 -10.49
C GLN A 27 16.63 17.28 -9.79
N ILE A 28 16.31 16.15 -10.41
CA ILE A 28 15.39 15.18 -9.85
C ILE A 28 16.16 14.24 -8.92
N ASP A 29 16.00 14.42 -7.61
CA ASP A 29 16.35 13.39 -6.63
C ASP A 29 15.10 12.52 -6.35
N ILE A 30 15.04 11.35 -6.97
CA ILE A 30 13.93 10.40 -6.81
C ILE A 30 13.86 9.80 -5.41
N HIS A 31 14.87 10.02 -4.57
CA HIS A 31 14.93 9.55 -3.19
C HIS A 31 14.56 10.63 -2.17
N ASP A 32 14.29 11.87 -2.60
CA ASP A 32 13.87 12.95 -1.71
C ASP A 32 12.42 12.77 -1.21
N MET A 33 12.26 11.76 -0.36
CA MET A 33 10.96 11.48 0.29
C MET A 33 10.47 12.61 1.18
N ALA A 34 11.37 13.45 1.71
CA ALA A 34 10.97 14.58 2.54
C ALA A 34 10.23 15.64 1.72
N ARG A 35 10.69 15.89 0.50
CA ARG A 35 10.01 16.75 -0.49
C ARG A 35 8.68 16.15 -0.92
N PHE A 36 8.66 14.87 -1.31
CA PHE A 36 7.46 14.22 -1.84
C PHE A 36 6.32 14.18 -0.82
N LYS A 37 6.61 13.90 0.45
CA LYS A 37 5.61 13.87 1.54
C LYS A 37 4.96 15.23 1.80
N ARG A 38 5.63 16.34 1.46
CA ARG A 38 5.15 17.71 1.65
C ARG A 38 4.51 18.30 0.39
N ASP A 39 4.60 17.62 -0.75
CA ASP A 39 4.06 18.12 -2.02
C ASP A 39 2.51 18.08 -2.01
N PRO A 40 1.83 19.25 -2.08
CA PRO A 40 0.38 19.32 -2.04
C PRO A 40 -0.30 18.66 -3.25
N ARG A 41 0.39 18.56 -4.39
CA ARG A 41 -0.12 17.90 -5.59
C ARG A 41 -0.16 16.39 -5.39
N ILE A 42 0.88 15.81 -4.77
CA ILE A 42 0.90 14.38 -4.41
C ILE A 42 -0.19 14.09 -3.37
N GLN A 43 -0.35 14.94 -2.35
CA GLN A 43 -1.41 14.82 -1.35
C GLN A 43 -2.80 14.87 -1.99
N HIS A 44 -3.00 15.72 -2.99
CA HIS A 44 -4.25 15.78 -3.75
C HIS A 44 -4.51 14.49 -4.53
N LEU A 45 -3.50 13.96 -5.27
CA LEU A 45 -3.63 12.70 -6.01
C LEU A 45 -4.01 11.53 -5.08
N LEU A 46 -3.38 11.47 -3.91
CA LEU A 46 -3.70 10.45 -2.90
C LEU A 46 -5.13 10.59 -2.41
N ARG A 47 -5.56 11.79 -2.03
CA ARG A 47 -6.89 12.07 -1.48
C ARG A 47 -8.01 11.76 -2.46
N GLU A 48 -7.83 12.14 -3.72
CA GLU A 48 -8.78 11.88 -4.79
C GLU A 48 -8.59 10.51 -5.45
N ALA A 49 -7.56 9.76 -5.02
CA ALA A 49 -7.19 8.45 -5.56
C ALA A 49 -6.96 8.48 -7.09
N LEU A 50 -6.33 9.54 -7.60
CA LEU A 50 -5.97 9.72 -9.00
C LEU A 50 -4.66 8.98 -9.32
N ALA A 51 -4.60 7.71 -8.97
CA ALA A 51 -3.38 6.90 -8.89
C ALA A 51 -3.23 5.88 -10.04
N VAL A 52 -3.94 6.06 -11.16
CA VAL A 52 -3.80 5.21 -12.35
C VAL A 52 -2.36 5.29 -12.87
N GLY A 53 -1.77 4.14 -13.18
CA GLY A 53 -0.36 4.01 -13.56
C GLY A 53 0.61 3.95 -12.40
N CYS A 54 0.24 4.44 -11.20
CA CYS A 54 1.15 4.48 -10.06
C CYS A 54 1.28 3.12 -9.39
N PHE A 55 2.53 2.78 -9.08
CA PHE A 55 2.86 1.50 -8.46
C PHE A 55 2.07 1.26 -7.18
N TYR A 56 1.54 0.04 -7.05
CA TYR A 56 0.88 -0.51 -5.87
C TYR A 56 -0.48 0.13 -5.50
N VAL A 57 -0.79 1.35 -5.94
CA VAL A 57 -1.96 2.12 -5.51
C VAL A 57 -3.04 2.27 -6.58
N GLU A 58 -2.82 1.77 -7.79
CA GLU A 58 -3.72 1.96 -8.92
C GLU A 58 -4.97 1.04 -8.96
N SER A 59 -4.98 -0.08 -8.20
CA SER A 59 -6.10 -1.02 -8.26
C SER A 59 -7.42 -0.38 -7.81
N PRO A 60 -8.58 -0.79 -8.37
CA PRO A 60 -9.89 -0.23 -8.00
C PRO A 60 -10.17 -0.31 -6.49
N ALA A 61 -9.83 -1.45 -5.88
CA ALA A 61 -10.03 -1.65 -4.45
C ALA A 61 -9.16 -0.69 -3.61
N MET A 62 -7.90 -0.50 -3.99
CA MET A 62 -7.00 0.43 -3.30
C MET A 62 -7.46 1.88 -3.48
N ARG A 63 -7.82 2.28 -4.69
CA ARG A 63 -8.35 3.62 -4.99
C ARG A 63 -9.64 3.93 -4.23
N MET A 64 -10.55 2.96 -4.15
CA MET A 64 -11.77 3.08 -3.36
C MET A 64 -11.45 3.27 -1.86
N LEU A 65 -10.51 2.49 -1.32
CA LEU A 65 -10.13 2.59 0.08
C LEU A 65 -9.43 3.92 0.39
N MET A 66 -8.51 4.37 -0.47
CA MET A 66 -7.86 5.67 -0.31
C MET A 66 -8.86 6.82 -0.25
N ARG A 67 -9.89 6.83 -1.12
CA ARG A 67 -10.98 7.81 -1.07
C ARG A 67 -11.77 7.74 0.23
N LYS A 68 -12.14 6.53 0.67
CA LYS A 68 -12.87 6.36 1.94
C LYS A 68 -12.09 6.87 3.14
N LEU A 69 -10.78 6.69 3.15
CA LEU A 69 -9.89 7.13 4.22
C LEU A 69 -9.40 8.56 4.03
N ARG A 70 -9.65 9.19 2.87
CA ARG A 70 -9.07 10.49 2.49
C ARG A 70 -7.57 10.53 2.72
N VAL A 71 -6.88 9.49 2.26
CA VAL A 71 -5.43 9.35 2.43
C VAL A 71 -4.72 10.54 1.77
N ASP A 72 -3.93 11.27 2.54
CA ASP A 72 -3.16 12.42 2.07
C ASP A 72 -1.71 12.42 2.57
N ASN A 73 -1.31 11.39 3.30
CA ASN A 73 0.02 11.30 3.87
C ASN A 73 0.58 9.88 3.80
N TYR A 74 1.89 9.79 4.06
CA TYR A 74 2.65 8.54 3.93
C TYR A 74 2.16 7.43 4.87
N LEU A 75 1.94 7.73 6.14
CA LEU A 75 1.52 6.72 7.13
C LEU A 75 0.10 6.22 6.82
N GLY A 76 -0.79 7.12 6.38
CA GLY A 76 -2.12 6.76 5.91
C GLY A 76 -2.06 5.80 4.70
N LEU A 77 -1.11 6.03 3.77
CA LEU A 77 -0.92 5.13 2.63
C LEU A 77 -0.39 3.76 3.06
N VAL A 78 0.58 3.71 3.97
CA VAL A 78 1.11 2.46 4.54
C VAL A 78 0.00 1.66 5.22
N ALA A 79 -0.83 2.30 6.03
CA ALA A 79 -1.95 1.64 6.69
C ALA A 79 -3.01 1.16 5.69
N ALA A 80 -3.45 2.02 4.75
CA ALA A 80 -4.44 1.66 3.73
C ALA A 80 -4.01 0.45 2.91
N SER A 81 -2.75 0.41 2.48
CA SER A 81 -2.19 -0.71 1.70
C SER A 81 -2.10 -2.03 2.48
N SER A 82 -2.08 -1.95 3.80
CA SER A 82 -2.02 -3.11 4.68
C SER A 82 -3.40 -3.61 5.10
N VAL A 83 -4.34 -2.69 5.31
CA VAL A 83 -5.73 -3.01 5.69
C VAL A 83 -6.52 -3.72 4.58
N ILE A 84 -6.19 -3.45 3.31
CA ILE A 84 -6.92 -4.00 2.14
C ILE A 84 -6.68 -5.51 1.92
N ARG A 85 -5.97 -6.20 2.78
CA ARG A 85 -5.64 -7.62 2.64
C ARG A 85 -6.85 -8.53 2.90
N PRO A 86 -6.95 -9.68 2.19
CA PRO A 86 -8.11 -10.57 2.29
C PRO A 86 -8.46 -11.02 3.71
N GLY A 87 -7.47 -11.34 4.54
CA GLY A 87 -7.68 -11.73 5.94
C GLY A 87 -8.26 -10.60 6.78
N VAL A 88 -7.65 -9.43 6.74
CA VAL A 88 -8.10 -8.22 7.44
C VAL A 88 -9.49 -7.77 6.94
N SER A 89 -9.75 -7.89 5.65
CA SER A 89 -11.03 -7.53 5.06
C SER A 89 -12.17 -8.47 5.48
N ARG A 90 -11.94 -9.78 5.50
CA ARG A 90 -12.95 -10.80 5.85
C ARG A 90 -13.30 -10.83 7.33
N SER A 91 -12.36 -10.52 8.21
CA SER A 91 -12.58 -10.54 9.67
C SER A 91 -13.40 -9.36 10.20
N GLY A 92 -13.73 -8.38 9.37
CA GLY A 92 -14.35 -7.12 9.80
C GLY A 92 -13.36 -6.05 10.29
N MET A 93 -12.08 -6.39 10.44
CA MET A 93 -11.04 -5.45 10.89
C MET A 93 -10.88 -4.24 9.96
N MET A 94 -10.97 -4.43 8.63
CA MET A 94 -10.94 -3.33 7.68
C MET A 94 -12.12 -2.36 7.90
N ARG A 95 -13.30 -2.88 8.20
CA ARG A 95 -14.47 -2.05 8.51
C ARG A 95 -14.26 -1.28 9.80
N ALA A 96 -13.81 -1.94 10.85
CA ALA A 96 -13.51 -1.29 12.13
C ALA A 96 -12.45 -0.19 11.97
N TYR A 97 -11.39 -0.44 11.18
CA TYR A 97 -10.38 0.57 10.89
C TYR A 97 -10.98 1.79 10.18
N ILE A 98 -11.78 1.60 9.13
CA ILE A 98 -12.43 2.69 8.38
C ILE A 98 -13.35 3.50 9.29
N GLU A 99 -14.18 2.83 10.09
CA GLU A 99 -15.12 3.46 11.02
C GLU A 99 -14.38 4.33 12.05
N ARG A 100 -13.36 3.77 12.71
CA ARG A 100 -12.56 4.49 13.72
C ARG A 100 -11.67 5.58 13.14
N HIS A 101 -11.27 5.44 11.87
CA HIS A 101 -10.55 6.49 11.15
C HIS A 101 -11.46 7.69 10.86
N ARG A 102 -12.68 7.42 10.37
CA ARG A 102 -13.64 8.47 9.96
C ARG A 102 -14.39 9.08 11.13
N HIS A 103 -14.57 8.34 12.19
CA HIS A 103 -15.36 8.66 13.37
C HIS A 103 -14.50 8.50 14.61
N PRO A 104 -13.74 9.55 15.00
CA PRO A 104 -12.83 9.48 16.17
C PRO A 104 -13.52 9.05 17.46
N GLU A 105 -14.81 9.39 17.64
CA GLU A 105 -15.64 8.98 18.76
C GLU A 105 -15.84 7.46 18.84
N ARG A 106 -15.69 6.76 17.72
CA ARG A 106 -15.79 5.30 17.69
C ARG A 106 -14.50 4.57 18.02
N ARG A 107 -13.43 5.29 18.30
CA ARG A 107 -12.17 4.68 18.76
C ARG A 107 -12.34 4.04 20.14
N ASP A 108 -13.24 4.57 20.95
CA ASP A 108 -13.60 4.02 22.26
C ASP A 108 -14.31 2.65 22.17
N ASP A 109 -14.79 2.26 20.97
CA ASP A 109 -15.30 0.90 20.73
C ASP A 109 -14.18 -0.17 20.81
N ALA A 110 -12.90 0.23 20.74
CA ALA A 110 -11.79 -0.69 20.90
C ALA A 110 -11.42 -0.87 22.36
N HIS A 111 -10.99 -2.09 22.71
CA HIS A 111 -10.48 -2.32 24.07
C HIS A 111 -9.25 -1.44 24.34
N PRO A 112 -9.17 -0.75 25.50
CA PRO A 112 -8.10 0.20 25.82
C PRO A 112 -6.69 -0.34 25.61
N VAL A 113 -6.44 -1.61 26.00
CA VAL A 113 -5.14 -2.28 25.81
C VAL A 113 -4.79 -2.39 24.31
N LEU A 114 -5.77 -2.64 23.42
CA LEU A 114 -5.49 -2.71 21.98
C LEU A 114 -5.21 -1.34 21.39
N LEU A 115 -5.88 -0.30 21.88
CA LEU A 115 -5.59 1.10 21.50
C LEU A 115 -4.19 1.51 21.92
N GLU A 116 -3.76 1.14 23.13
CA GLU A 116 -2.41 1.40 23.63
C GLU A 116 -1.35 0.70 22.80
N LEU A 117 -1.57 -0.57 22.44
CA LEU A 117 -0.63 -1.36 21.65
C LEU A 117 -0.54 -0.94 20.18
N MET A 118 -1.67 -0.48 19.61
CA MET A 118 -1.82 -0.18 18.19
C MET A 118 -2.49 1.19 17.96
N PRO A 119 -1.90 2.30 18.45
CA PRO A 119 -2.52 3.63 18.36
C PRO A 119 -2.66 4.12 16.92
N GLU A 120 -1.70 3.80 16.04
CA GLU A 120 -1.70 4.21 14.63
C GLU A 120 -2.84 3.57 13.82
N THR A 121 -3.32 2.42 14.27
CA THR A 121 -4.39 1.65 13.60
C THR A 121 -5.65 1.53 14.43
N TYR A 122 -5.78 2.40 15.45
CA TYR A 122 -6.98 2.50 16.30
C TYR A 122 -7.36 1.17 16.97
N GLY A 123 -6.37 0.43 17.44
CA GLY A 123 -6.57 -0.89 18.07
C GLY A 123 -6.88 -2.03 17.09
N VAL A 124 -6.68 -1.82 15.79
CA VAL A 124 -6.88 -2.86 14.76
C VAL A 124 -5.55 -3.51 14.40
N MET A 125 -5.48 -4.83 14.44
CA MET A 125 -4.30 -5.58 13.99
C MET A 125 -4.19 -5.51 12.46
N VAL A 126 -3.11 -4.93 11.96
CA VAL A 126 -2.87 -4.72 10.53
C VAL A 126 -1.55 -5.33 10.08
N TYR A 127 -0.56 -5.31 10.95
CA TYR A 127 0.80 -5.75 10.66
C TYR A 127 1.15 -7.05 11.38
N GLN A 128 2.15 -7.77 10.88
CA GLN A 128 2.69 -8.95 11.57
C GLN A 128 3.26 -8.60 12.95
N GLU A 129 3.85 -7.42 13.08
CA GLU A 129 4.37 -6.89 14.34
C GLU A 129 3.27 -6.68 15.38
N ASP A 130 2.04 -6.38 14.95
CA ASP A 130 0.91 -6.20 15.87
C ASP A 130 0.53 -7.51 16.54
N VAL A 131 0.67 -8.63 15.83
CA VAL A 131 0.46 -9.96 16.41
C VAL A 131 1.48 -10.26 17.50
N ILE A 132 2.75 -9.91 17.28
CA ILE A 132 3.79 -10.07 18.31
C ILE A 132 3.47 -9.21 19.54
N LYS A 133 3.09 -7.94 19.34
CA LYS A 133 2.71 -7.04 20.42
C LYS A 133 1.53 -7.59 21.23
N VAL A 134 0.48 -8.04 20.56
CA VAL A 134 -0.71 -8.59 21.21
C VAL A 134 -0.37 -9.90 21.92
N ALA A 135 0.35 -10.81 21.28
CA ALA A 135 0.76 -12.05 21.91
C ALA A 135 1.60 -11.83 23.18
N HIS A 136 2.52 -10.87 23.13
CA HIS A 136 3.41 -10.57 24.27
C HIS A 136 2.71 -9.75 25.35
N HIS A 137 2.16 -8.59 25.00
CA HIS A 137 1.66 -7.62 26.00
C HIS A 137 0.24 -7.93 26.47
N PHE A 138 -0.63 -8.43 25.59
CA PHE A 138 -2.00 -8.78 25.96
C PHE A 138 -2.08 -10.18 26.57
N ALA A 139 -1.54 -11.20 25.89
CA ALA A 139 -1.66 -12.58 26.33
C ALA A 139 -0.53 -13.05 27.28
N GLY A 140 0.64 -12.42 27.24
CA GLY A 140 1.74 -12.76 28.13
C GLY A 140 2.69 -13.85 27.64
N LEU A 141 2.67 -14.11 26.33
CA LEU A 141 3.68 -14.96 25.72
C LEU A 141 5.06 -14.28 25.79
N ASP A 142 6.12 -15.07 25.92
CA ASP A 142 7.45 -14.52 25.69
C ASP A 142 7.66 -14.16 24.21
N LEU A 143 8.71 -13.39 23.90
CA LEU A 143 8.96 -12.93 22.53
C LEU A 143 9.26 -14.10 21.56
N GLY A 144 9.85 -15.18 22.08
CA GLY A 144 10.10 -16.40 21.28
C GLY A 144 8.80 -17.10 20.91
N GLU A 145 7.90 -17.30 21.88
CA GLU A 145 6.55 -17.84 21.66
C GLU A 145 5.72 -16.98 20.71
N ALA A 146 5.78 -15.66 20.89
CA ALA A 146 5.08 -14.69 20.03
C ALA A 146 5.61 -14.74 18.58
N ASP A 147 6.93 -14.90 18.38
CA ASP A 147 7.52 -15.05 17.05
C ASP A 147 7.19 -16.41 16.42
N VAL A 148 7.12 -17.48 17.21
CA VAL A 148 6.61 -18.78 16.71
C VAL A 148 5.18 -18.64 16.22
N LEU A 149 4.31 -17.96 16.98
CA LEU A 149 2.94 -17.66 16.57
C LEU A 149 2.92 -16.88 15.25
N ARG A 150 3.67 -15.78 15.15
CA ARG A 150 3.77 -14.97 13.92
C ARG A 150 4.25 -15.78 12.71
N ARG A 151 5.29 -16.61 12.87
CA ARG A 151 5.81 -17.45 11.77
C ARG A 151 4.80 -18.50 11.32
N GLY A 152 4.10 -19.08 12.26
CA GLY A 152 3.04 -20.05 11.99
C GLY A 152 1.90 -19.45 11.15
N MET A 153 1.60 -18.17 11.38
CA MET A 153 0.59 -17.43 10.61
C MET A 153 0.92 -17.30 9.12
N SER A 154 2.18 -17.41 8.73
CA SER A 154 2.60 -17.39 7.31
C SER A 154 2.42 -18.75 6.61
N GLY A 155 1.57 -19.64 7.13
CA GLY A 155 1.38 -21.00 6.60
C GLY A 155 2.56 -21.95 6.89
N LYS A 156 3.47 -21.53 7.79
CA LYS A 156 4.67 -22.28 8.15
C LYS A 156 4.58 -23.02 9.49
N PHE A 157 3.37 -23.20 10.02
CA PHE A 157 3.21 -24.20 11.07
C PHE A 157 3.56 -25.58 10.49
N ARG A 158 4.50 -26.25 11.12
CA ARG A 158 4.93 -27.59 10.73
C ARG A 158 3.82 -28.63 10.94
N SER A 159 2.86 -28.32 11.83
CA SER A 159 1.71 -29.22 12.08
C SER A 159 0.52 -28.45 12.68
N ARG A 160 -0.67 -29.06 12.59
CA ARG A 160 -1.88 -28.62 13.32
C ARG A 160 -1.68 -28.61 14.84
N GLU A 161 -0.81 -29.45 15.34
CA GLU A 161 -0.51 -29.57 16.78
C GLU A 161 0.27 -28.33 17.28
N GLU A 162 1.24 -27.81 16.50
CA GLU A 162 1.95 -26.58 16.86
C GLU A 162 1.00 -25.38 16.93
N PHE A 163 0.05 -25.29 16.01
CA PHE A 163 -0.97 -24.24 16.03
C PHE A 163 -1.86 -24.36 17.28
N ALA A 164 -2.32 -25.57 17.59
CA ALA A 164 -3.14 -25.82 18.77
C ALA A 164 -2.38 -25.48 20.07
N LYS A 165 -1.10 -25.84 20.16
CA LYS A 165 -0.25 -25.48 21.32
C LYS A 165 -0.13 -23.96 21.47
N ALA A 166 0.13 -23.24 20.38
CA ALA A 166 0.24 -21.79 20.41
C ALA A 166 -1.09 -21.12 20.82
N ARG A 167 -2.21 -21.63 20.32
CA ARG A 167 -3.55 -21.17 20.71
C ARG A 167 -3.79 -21.39 22.22
N ASN A 168 -3.55 -22.61 22.69
CA ASN A 168 -3.77 -22.94 24.10
C ASN A 168 -2.89 -22.11 25.03
N ALA A 169 -1.61 -21.90 24.66
CA ALA A 169 -0.71 -21.04 25.42
C ALA A 169 -1.20 -19.60 25.47
N PHE A 170 -1.68 -19.06 24.32
CA PHE A 170 -2.25 -17.72 24.26
C PHE A 170 -3.44 -17.57 25.20
N HIS A 171 -4.41 -18.48 25.13
CA HIS A 171 -5.62 -18.42 25.97
C HIS A 171 -5.28 -18.58 27.45
N GLN A 172 -4.49 -19.58 27.81
CA GLN A 172 -4.12 -19.87 29.19
C GLN A 172 -3.42 -18.66 29.82
N LYS A 173 -2.36 -18.16 29.19
CA LYS A 173 -1.57 -17.05 29.74
C LYS A 173 -2.37 -15.72 29.80
N ALA A 174 -3.26 -15.49 28.83
CA ALA A 174 -4.13 -14.31 28.87
C ALA A 174 -5.11 -14.37 30.06
N ILE A 175 -5.71 -15.53 30.32
CA ILE A 175 -6.63 -15.75 31.46
C ILE A 175 -5.85 -15.63 32.77
N GLU A 176 -4.66 -16.19 32.88
CA GLU A 176 -3.78 -16.07 34.06
C GLU A 176 -3.43 -14.60 34.36
N ARG A 177 -3.39 -13.74 33.34
CA ARG A 177 -3.24 -12.27 33.48
C ARG A 177 -4.54 -11.54 33.84
N GLY A 178 -5.63 -12.26 34.08
CA GLY A 178 -6.92 -11.67 34.45
C GLY A 178 -7.69 -11.08 33.28
N ARG A 179 -7.39 -11.48 32.03
CA ARG A 179 -8.17 -11.06 30.86
C ARG A 179 -9.50 -11.81 30.82
N ASP A 180 -10.56 -11.08 30.45
CA ASP A 180 -11.88 -11.67 30.26
C ASP A 180 -11.85 -12.74 29.15
N PRO A 181 -12.39 -13.98 29.39
CA PRO A 181 -12.35 -15.07 28.42
C PRO A 181 -13.02 -14.74 27.08
N VAL A 182 -14.10 -13.94 27.08
CA VAL A 182 -14.81 -13.52 25.87
C VAL A 182 -13.91 -12.61 25.04
N LEU A 183 -13.26 -11.66 25.69
CA LEU A 183 -12.27 -10.79 25.06
C LEU A 183 -11.09 -11.56 24.51
N VAL A 184 -10.57 -12.55 25.25
CA VAL A 184 -9.46 -13.40 24.81
C VAL A 184 -9.81 -14.14 23.51
N GLU A 185 -11.01 -14.70 23.42
CA GLU A 185 -11.47 -15.38 22.20
C GLU A 185 -11.68 -14.41 21.04
N GLU A 186 -12.17 -13.20 21.29
CA GLU A 186 -12.31 -12.16 20.27
C GLU A 186 -10.95 -11.73 19.73
N VAL A 187 -10.00 -11.46 20.60
CA VAL A 187 -8.63 -11.08 20.22
C VAL A 187 -7.94 -12.23 19.48
N TRP A 188 -8.14 -13.47 19.91
CA TRP A 188 -7.61 -14.64 19.21
C TRP A 188 -8.14 -14.75 17.78
N ARG A 189 -9.44 -14.52 17.54
CA ARG A 189 -10.02 -14.52 16.19
C ARG A 189 -9.38 -13.46 15.30
N GLN A 190 -9.04 -12.30 15.85
CA GLN A 190 -8.32 -11.27 15.11
C GLN A 190 -6.89 -11.72 14.78
N VAL A 191 -6.18 -12.32 15.74
CA VAL A 191 -4.86 -12.93 15.53
C VAL A 191 -4.92 -13.98 14.42
N GLU A 192 -5.87 -14.91 14.50
CA GLU A 192 -6.03 -15.98 13.52
C GLU A 192 -6.36 -15.46 12.11
N SER A 193 -7.17 -14.40 12.01
CA SER A 193 -7.52 -13.81 10.71
C SER A 193 -6.36 -13.02 10.09
N CYS A 194 -5.42 -12.52 10.88
CA CYS A 194 -4.16 -11.99 10.39
C CYS A 194 -3.22 -13.07 9.85
N ALA A 195 -3.46 -14.33 10.24
CA ALA A 195 -2.66 -15.47 9.81
C ALA A 195 -2.65 -15.62 8.28
N GLY A 196 -1.47 -15.66 7.70
CA GLY A 196 -1.27 -15.90 6.27
C GLY A 196 -1.45 -14.68 5.35
N TYR A 197 -1.97 -13.57 5.84
CA TYR A 197 -2.29 -12.40 5.00
C TYR A 197 -1.66 -11.08 5.44
N ALA A 198 -1.23 -10.96 6.69
CA ALA A 198 -0.56 -9.75 7.17
C ALA A 198 0.89 -9.67 6.66
N PHE A 199 1.30 -8.46 6.28
CA PHE A 199 2.70 -8.18 5.95
C PHE A 199 3.40 -7.45 7.09
N ALA A 200 4.72 -7.54 7.11
CA ALA A 200 5.52 -6.68 7.96
C ALA A 200 5.26 -5.20 7.59
N LYS A 201 5.20 -4.31 8.59
CA LYS A 201 5.03 -2.86 8.38
C LYS A 201 6.12 -2.31 7.45
N GLY A 202 7.36 -2.81 7.59
CA GLY A 202 8.48 -2.46 6.74
C GLY A 202 8.26 -2.75 5.26
N HIS A 203 7.57 -3.86 4.92
CA HIS A 203 7.21 -4.17 3.54
C HIS A 203 6.24 -3.12 2.96
N SER A 204 5.18 -2.79 3.68
CA SER A 204 4.21 -1.79 3.23
C SER A 204 4.83 -0.38 3.17
N ALA A 205 5.74 -0.08 4.08
CA ALA A 205 6.48 1.18 4.09
C ALA A 205 7.41 1.30 2.87
N SER A 206 8.17 0.27 2.52
CA SER A 206 9.04 0.32 1.33
C SER A 206 8.25 0.44 0.03
N TYR A 207 7.10 -0.21 -0.08
CA TYR A 207 6.22 -0.07 -1.24
C TYR A 207 5.55 1.31 -1.32
N ALA A 208 5.26 1.93 -0.18
CA ALA A 208 4.78 3.31 -0.17
C ALA A 208 5.84 4.31 -0.66
N VAL A 209 7.14 4.05 -0.48
CA VAL A 209 8.22 4.85 -1.08
C VAL A 209 8.10 4.84 -2.61
N GLU A 210 8.04 3.65 -3.22
CA GLU A 210 7.93 3.50 -4.67
C GLU A 210 6.61 4.09 -5.20
N SER A 211 5.52 3.98 -4.43
CA SER A 211 4.25 4.65 -4.76
C SER A 211 4.41 6.18 -4.81
N TYR A 212 5.11 6.77 -3.84
CA TYR A 212 5.37 8.21 -3.81
C TYR A 212 6.27 8.68 -4.95
N GLN A 213 7.28 7.90 -5.32
CA GLN A 213 8.12 8.14 -6.49
C GLN A 213 7.28 8.15 -7.77
N SER A 214 6.40 7.18 -7.94
CA SER A 214 5.46 7.10 -9.05
C SER A 214 4.50 8.29 -9.10
N LEU A 215 3.94 8.67 -7.95
CA LEU A 215 3.05 9.82 -7.82
C LEU A 215 3.77 11.15 -8.14
N PHE A 216 5.00 11.31 -7.69
CA PHE A 216 5.83 12.47 -8.00
C PHE A 216 6.03 12.63 -9.51
N LEU A 217 6.44 11.56 -10.18
CA LEU A 217 6.64 11.59 -11.63
C LEU A 217 5.33 11.86 -12.37
N LYS A 218 4.23 11.23 -11.96
CA LYS A 218 2.91 11.48 -12.57
C LYS A 218 2.45 12.92 -12.45
N VAL A 219 2.71 13.56 -11.30
CA VAL A 219 2.26 14.94 -11.04
C VAL A 219 3.08 15.98 -11.80
N HIS A 220 4.40 15.76 -11.85
CA HIS A 220 5.32 16.76 -12.39
C HIS A 220 5.69 16.53 -13.84
N PHE A 221 5.61 15.28 -14.32
CA PHE A 221 5.98 14.84 -15.67
C PHE A 221 4.93 13.86 -16.21
N PRO A 222 3.66 14.27 -16.30
CA PRO A 222 2.56 13.37 -16.64
C PRO A 222 2.70 12.72 -18.02
N LEU A 223 3.22 13.42 -19.02
CA LEU A 223 3.37 12.93 -20.38
C LEU A 223 4.41 11.81 -20.43
N GLU A 224 5.61 12.07 -19.92
CA GLU A 224 6.73 11.10 -19.88
C GLU A 224 6.37 9.90 -19.01
N TYR A 225 5.69 10.16 -17.86
CA TYR A 225 5.27 9.09 -16.98
C TYR A 225 4.23 8.16 -17.64
N MET A 226 3.24 8.71 -18.35
CA MET A 226 2.23 7.91 -19.03
C MET A 226 2.80 7.17 -20.26
N CYS A 227 3.76 7.80 -20.98
CA CYS A 227 4.53 7.13 -22.02
C CYS A 227 5.28 5.92 -21.46
N ALA A 228 6.03 6.09 -20.38
CA ALA A 228 6.72 5.00 -19.71
C ALA A 228 5.76 3.92 -19.20
N CYS A 229 4.57 4.29 -18.69
CA CYS A 229 3.55 3.33 -18.27
C CYS A 229 3.08 2.46 -19.45
N ILE A 230 2.81 3.06 -20.60
CA ILE A 230 2.38 2.34 -21.82
C ILE A 230 3.48 1.42 -22.31
N ASN A 231 4.71 1.92 -22.39
CA ASN A 231 5.88 1.15 -22.86
C ASN A 231 6.25 -0.01 -21.93
N ASN A 232 5.88 0.07 -20.63
CA ASN A 232 6.00 -1.02 -19.69
C ASN A 232 4.73 -1.89 -19.61
N PHE A 233 3.89 -1.88 -20.64
CA PHE A 233 2.66 -2.66 -20.77
C PHE A 233 1.62 -2.39 -19.67
N GLY A 234 1.57 -1.18 -19.15
CA GLY A 234 0.64 -0.79 -18.12
C GLY A 234 0.86 -1.51 -16.78
N GLY A 235 -0.22 -1.87 -16.11
CA GLY A 235 -0.21 -2.53 -14.81
C GLY A 235 -1.51 -3.29 -14.59
N PHE A 236 -2.42 -2.73 -13.78
CA PHE A 236 -3.68 -3.37 -13.44
C PHE A 236 -4.71 -3.32 -14.58
N TYR A 237 -4.65 -2.29 -15.42
CA TYR A 237 -5.61 -2.04 -16.49
C TYR A 237 -5.05 -2.42 -17.86
N ARG A 238 -5.92 -2.43 -18.89
CA ARG A 238 -5.53 -2.57 -20.28
C ARG A 238 -4.89 -1.28 -20.80
N THR A 239 -4.13 -1.38 -21.88
CA THR A 239 -3.39 -0.25 -22.45
C THR A 239 -4.28 0.93 -22.81
N GLU A 240 -5.49 0.67 -23.32
CA GLU A 240 -6.46 1.71 -23.67
C GLU A 240 -6.82 2.61 -22.50
N PHE A 241 -6.82 2.06 -21.28
CA PHE A 241 -7.11 2.82 -20.09
C PHE A 241 -5.98 3.81 -19.75
N TYR A 242 -4.73 3.41 -19.96
CA TYR A 242 -3.58 4.30 -19.76
C TYR A 242 -3.49 5.38 -20.83
N VAL A 243 -3.85 5.05 -22.09
CA VAL A 243 -3.98 6.04 -23.18
C VAL A 243 -5.07 7.07 -22.84
N HIS A 244 -6.21 6.61 -22.33
CA HIS A 244 -7.27 7.51 -21.86
C HIS A 244 -6.80 8.39 -20.69
N GLU A 245 -6.10 7.83 -19.73
CA GLU A 245 -5.53 8.58 -18.60
C GLU A 245 -4.54 9.64 -19.07
N ALA A 246 -3.66 9.32 -20.03
CA ALA A 246 -2.74 10.28 -20.65
C ALA A 246 -3.50 11.45 -21.28
N ARG A 247 -4.59 11.17 -22.01
CA ARG A 247 -5.45 12.20 -22.60
C ARG A 247 -6.10 13.08 -21.53
N MET A 248 -6.59 12.49 -20.44
CA MET A 248 -7.18 13.25 -19.32
C MET A 248 -6.15 14.13 -18.58
N LEU A 249 -4.86 13.75 -18.64
CA LEU A 249 -3.76 14.54 -18.11
C LEU A 249 -3.23 15.61 -19.09
N GLY A 250 -3.86 15.75 -20.25
CA GLY A 250 -3.58 16.79 -21.23
C GLY A 250 -2.76 16.35 -22.44
N ALA A 251 -2.40 15.08 -22.58
CA ALA A 251 -1.67 14.60 -23.73
C ALA A 251 -2.56 14.55 -24.99
N ARG A 252 -2.03 15.06 -26.09
CA ARG A 252 -2.55 14.81 -27.44
C ARG A 252 -2.11 13.42 -27.87
N ILE A 253 -3.06 12.55 -28.21
CA ILE A 253 -2.77 11.17 -28.60
C ILE A 253 -2.76 11.05 -30.11
N GLU A 254 -1.66 10.53 -30.65
CA GLU A 254 -1.52 10.21 -32.07
C GLU A 254 -1.44 8.71 -32.30
N ALA A 255 -2.02 8.26 -33.41
CA ALA A 255 -2.01 6.86 -33.80
C ALA A 255 -0.60 6.40 -34.20
N PRO A 256 -0.29 5.10 -34.08
CA PRO A 256 0.99 4.57 -34.55
C PRO A 256 1.16 4.80 -36.06
N CYS A 257 2.37 5.22 -36.46
CA CYS A 257 2.73 5.43 -37.85
C CYS A 257 4.14 4.89 -38.11
N VAL A 258 4.25 3.94 -39.02
CA VAL A 258 5.52 3.30 -39.37
C VAL A 258 6.61 4.25 -39.89
N ASN A 259 6.23 5.45 -40.27
CA ASN A 259 7.18 6.48 -40.75
C ASN A 259 7.73 7.37 -39.62
N THR A 260 7.12 7.38 -38.45
CA THR A 260 7.42 8.33 -37.39
C THR A 260 7.77 7.69 -36.05
N VAL A 261 7.30 6.46 -35.81
CA VAL A 261 7.54 5.74 -34.55
C VAL A 261 8.00 4.32 -34.77
N GLY A 262 8.78 3.79 -33.83
CA GLY A 262 9.14 2.37 -33.76
C GLY A 262 8.11 1.54 -32.98
N VAL A 263 8.59 0.55 -32.24
CA VAL A 263 7.75 -0.37 -31.44
C VAL A 263 7.23 0.27 -30.15
N LEU A 264 7.90 1.29 -29.65
CA LEU A 264 7.55 1.96 -28.39
C LEU A 264 6.86 3.29 -28.67
N ALA A 265 5.93 3.65 -27.79
CA ALA A 265 5.33 4.98 -27.79
C ALA A 265 6.40 6.05 -27.49
N VAL A 266 6.22 7.21 -28.09
CA VAL A 266 7.13 8.37 -27.98
C VAL A 266 6.39 9.56 -27.39
N ALA A 267 7.01 10.24 -26.46
CA ALA A 267 6.53 11.50 -25.88
C ALA A 267 7.26 12.69 -26.50
N ASP A 268 6.50 13.70 -26.94
CA ASP A 268 7.04 15.02 -27.31
C ASP A 268 6.51 16.06 -26.32
N PRO A 269 7.31 16.49 -25.36
CA PRO A 269 6.92 17.50 -24.37
C PRO A 269 6.66 18.87 -25.00
N THR A 270 7.26 19.19 -26.17
CA THR A 270 7.09 20.48 -26.83
C THR A 270 5.68 20.65 -27.37
N SER A 271 5.15 19.63 -28.00
CA SER A 271 3.78 19.62 -28.56
C SER A 271 2.76 18.99 -27.60
N GLN A 272 3.19 18.50 -26.43
CA GLN A 272 2.37 17.70 -25.48
C GLN A 272 1.73 16.50 -26.16
N THR A 273 2.46 15.85 -27.08
CA THR A 273 1.96 14.73 -27.89
C THR A 273 2.55 13.41 -27.42
N LEU A 274 1.71 12.39 -27.37
CA LEU A 274 2.08 11.00 -27.15
C LEU A 274 1.67 10.21 -28.40
N THR A 275 2.67 9.81 -29.19
CA THR A 275 2.47 8.97 -30.38
C THR A 275 2.62 7.50 -29.97
N LEU A 276 1.61 6.70 -30.28
CA LEU A 276 1.61 5.27 -29.95
C LEU A 276 2.55 4.50 -30.88
N GLY A 277 3.25 3.47 -30.35
CA GLY A 277 4.11 2.59 -31.10
C GLY A 277 3.42 1.32 -31.61
#